data_9c4bfa028bd09c9c8aa5c98c55aa2420
#
_entry.id   9c4bfa028bd09c9c8aa5c98c55aa2420
#
_cell.length_a   1.000
_cell.length_b   1.000
_cell.length_c   1.000
_cell.angle_alpha   90.00
_cell.angle_beta   90.00
_cell.angle_gamma   90.00
#
_symmetry.space_group_name_H-M   'P 1'
#
loop_
_entity.id
_entity.type
_entity.pdbx_description
1 polymer ?
#
loop_
_entity_poly.entity_id
_entity_poly.type
_entity_poly.pdbx_seq_one_letter_code
_entity_poly.pdbx_strand_id
1 'polypeptide(L)'
;MSKRRKKKRSSKTKRWGIIFGIELVLILILIPVVFVYAKLSLIQTASASDVDKANIVINNDVDATTQKALKGYRNIALFGVDSRDGSLQTGARSDSIMVISINQETKDVKITSIYRDTCLKVPGYGFTKATHAYAYGGAELSMSMLNTN
;
A
#
# COMPACT_ATOMS: atom_id res chain seq x y z
N MET A 1 33.87 60.40 35.62
CA MET A 1 33.58 59.67 34.34
C MET A 1 33.66 58.16 34.60
N SER A 2 32.50 57.49 34.70
CA SER A 2 32.38 56.04 34.99
C SER A 2 32.30 55.26 33.69
N LYS A 3 33.35 54.46 33.36
CA LYS A 3 33.37 53.57 32.18
C LYS A 3 32.51 52.33 32.47
N ARG A 4 31.30 52.25 31.89
CA ARG A 4 30.47 51.00 31.86
C ARG A 4 31.21 49.90 31.10
N ARG A 5 31.70 48.88 31.81
CA ARG A 5 32.24 47.62 31.21
C ARG A 5 31.11 46.85 30.55
N LYS A 6 31.09 46.80 29.22
CA LYS A 6 30.22 45.89 28.45
C LYS A 6 30.60 44.43 28.78
N LYS A 7 29.69 43.73 29.48
CA LYS A 7 29.80 42.31 29.81
C LYS A 7 29.81 41.49 28.51
N LYS A 8 30.94 40.93 28.12
CA LYS A 8 31.13 40.09 26.94
C LYS A 8 30.28 38.80 27.14
N ARG A 9 29.10 38.72 26.48
CA ARG A 9 28.25 37.52 26.54
C ARG A 9 29.07 36.32 26.09
N SER A 10 29.17 35.30 26.95
CA SER A 10 29.95 34.08 26.78
C SER A 10 29.66 33.40 25.44
N SER A 11 30.68 33.04 24.69
CA SER A 11 30.55 32.29 23.41
C SER A 11 29.86 30.93 23.58
N LYS A 12 29.82 30.42 24.80
CA LYS A 12 29.12 29.16 25.15
C LYS A 12 27.59 29.24 24.93
N THR A 13 26.94 30.34 25.33
CA THR A 13 25.48 30.51 25.15
C THR A 13 25.07 30.61 23.69
N LYS A 14 25.91 31.17 22.82
CA LYS A 14 25.65 31.16 21.37
C LYS A 14 25.77 29.75 20.75
N ARG A 15 26.75 28.96 21.18
CA ARG A 15 26.92 27.57 20.71
C ARG A 15 25.75 26.67 21.15
N TRP A 16 25.29 26.79 22.38
CA TRP A 16 24.13 26.08 22.88
C TRP A 16 22.83 26.45 22.13
N GLY A 17 22.67 27.72 21.80
CA GLY A 17 21.51 28.17 20.98
C GLY A 17 21.51 27.59 19.56
N ILE A 18 22.70 27.48 18.95
CA ILE A 18 22.85 26.86 17.60
C ILE A 18 22.58 25.36 17.68
N ILE A 19 23.10 24.66 18.69
CA ILE A 19 22.87 23.22 18.88
C ILE A 19 21.37 22.95 19.06
N PHE A 20 20.69 23.72 19.94
CA PHE A 20 19.25 23.60 20.14
C PHE A 20 18.43 23.91 18.88
N GLY A 21 18.85 24.90 18.09
CA GLY A 21 18.24 25.20 16.79
C GLY A 21 18.35 24.06 15.79
N ILE A 22 19.52 23.42 15.70
CA ILE A 22 19.75 22.26 14.82
C ILE A 22 18.90 21.07 15.28
N GLU A 23 18.86 20.80 16.58
CA GLU A 23 18.07 19.73 17.16
C GLU A 23 16.56 19.91 16.87
N LEU A 24 16.05 21.14 17.00
CA LEU A 24 14.66 21.46 16.70
C LEU A 24 14.33 21.25 15.21
N VAL A 25 15.24 21.63 14.30
CA VAL A 25 15.08 21.38 12.86
C VAL A 25 15.12 19.88 12.56
N LEU A 26 16.00 19.12 13.18
CA LEU A 26 16.05 17.66 13.02
C LEU A 26 14.76 16.99 13.49
N ILE A 27 14.20 17.39 14.63
CA ILE A 27 12.93 16.88 15.13
C ILE A 27 11.80 17.21 14.16
N LEU A 28 11.77 18.43 13.63
CA LEU A 28 10.75 18.89 12.66
C LEU A 28 10.78 18.07 11.35
N ILE A 29 11.94 17.59 10.94
CA ILE A 29 12.10 16.72 9.77
C ILE A 29 11.77 15.26 10.14
N LEU A 30 12.16 14.80 11.32
CA LEU A 30 12.01 13.41 11.73
C LEU A 30 10.53 13.03 11.94
N ILE A 31 9.72 13.92 12.50
CA ILE A 31 8.29 13.67 12.77
C ILE A 31 7.52 13.28 11.50
N PRO A 32 7.55 14.07 10.38
CA PRO A 32 6.85 13.69 9.17
C PRO A 32 7.42 12.42 8.52
N VAL A 33 8.73 12.19 8.60
CA VAL A 33 9.34 10.96 8.07
C VAL A 33 8.82 9.73 8.81
N VAL A 34 8.81 9.77 10.14
CA VAL A 34 8.26 8.67 10.97
C VAL A 34 6.76 8.48 10.71
N PHE A 35 6.01 9.57 10.56
CA PHE A 35 4.58 9.50 10.25
C PHE A 35 4.32 8.83 8.90
N VAL A 36 5.04 9.22 7.85
CA VAL A 36 4.93 8.60 6.51
C VAL A 36 5.34 7.13 6.58
N TYR A 37 6.45 6.81 7.25
CA TYR A 37 6.89 5.42 7.42
C TYR A 37 5.85 4.57 8.14
N ALA A 38 5.27 5.07 9.23
CA ALA A 38 4.20 4.38 9.96
C ALA A 38 2.95 4.15 9.10
N LYS A 39 2.60 5.08 8.20
CA LYS A 39 1.48 4.88 7.26
C LYS A 39 1.81 3.88 6.16
N LEU A 40 3.03 3.91 5.64
CA LEU A 40 3.48 2.94 4.62
C LEU A 40 3.60 1.51 5.20
N SER A 41 3.98 1.36 6.46
CA SER A 41 4.07 0.05 7.13
C SER A 41 2.72 -0.64 7.32
N LEU A 42 1.60 0.10 7.21
CA LEU A 42 0.26 -0.48 7.21
C LEU A 42 -0.10 -1.14 5.86
N ILE A 43 0.67 -0.89 4.80
CA ILE A 43 0.47 -1.55 3.51
C ILE A 43 1.08 -2.95 3.62
N GLN A 44 0.24 -3.97 3.69
CA GLN A 44 0.69 -5.35 3.59
C GLN A 44 0.89 -5.70 2.12
N THR A 45 2.12 -6.02 1.75
CA THR A 45 2.47 -6.51 0.41
C THR A 45 2.77 -8.00 0.49
N ALA A 46 2.07 -8.81 -0.30
CA ALA A 46 2.44 -10.22 -0.47
C ALA A 46 3.74 -10.31 -1.30
N SER A 47 4.69 -11.11 -0.85
CA SER A 47 5.88 -11.44 -1.63
C SER A 47 5.51 -12.34 -2.82
N ALA A 48 6.29 -12.31 -3.90
CA ALA A 48 6.10 -13.24 -5.01
C ALA A 48 6.11 -14.71 -4.53
N SER A 49 6.96 -15.04 -3.55
CA SER A 49 7.01 -16.37 -2.93
C SER A 49 5.75 -16.74 -2.13
N ASP A 50 5.02 -15.76 -1.61
CA ASP A 50 3.76 -15.99 -0.89
C ASP A 50 2.61 -16.20 -1.88
N VAL A 51 2.65 -15.50 -3.02
CA VAL A 51 1.71 -15.69 -4.12
C VAL A 51 1.86 -17.08 -4.75
N ASP A 52 3.09 -17.55 -4.93
CA ASP A 52 3.35 -18.90 -5.47
C ASP A 52 2.90 -20.03 -4.53
N LYS A 53 2.84 -19.77 -3.22
CA LYS A 53 2.36 -20.72 -2.20
C LYS A 53 0.84 -20.60 -1.96
N ALA A 54 0.24 -19.50 -2.33
CA ALA A 54 -1.19 -19.29 -2.18
C ALA A 54 -1.96 -20.14 -3.20
N ASN A 55 -3.05 -20.77 -2.77
CA ASN A 55 -3.97 -21.53 -3.63
C ASN A 55 -4.84 -20.58 -4.49
N ILE A 56 -4.17 -19.73 -5.28
CA ILE A 56 -4.86 -18.78 -6.14
C ILE A 56 -5.38 -19.49 -7.38
N VAL A 57 -6.68 -19.42 -7.61
CA VAL A 57 -7.28 -19.95 -8.83
C VAL A 57 -6.79 -19.14 -10.03
N ILE A 58 -6.26 -19.82 -11.03
CA ILE A 58 -5.83 -19.24 -12.31
C ILE A 58 -6.90 -19.54 -13.33
N ASN A 59 -7.31 -18.52 -14.09
CA ASN A 59 -8.24 -18.73 -15.20
C ASN A 59 -7.51 -19.41 -16.37
N ASN A 60 -7.85 -20.66 -16.63
CA ASN A 60 -7.30 -21.45 -17.75
C ASN A 60 -8.10 -21.28 -19.05
N ASP A 61 -9.24 -20.59 -19.03
CA ASP A 61 -10.11 -20.39 -20.19
C ASP A 61 -9.68 -19.20 -21.07
N VAL A 62 -8.55 -18.56 -20.71
CA VAL A 62 -7.97 -17.46 -21.50
C VAL A 62 -7.30 -18.05 -22.75
N ASP A 63 -7.68 -17.55 -23.93
CA ASP A 63 -7.11 -17.99 -25.19
C ASP A 63 -5.59 -17.78 -25.30
N ALA A 64 -4.92 -18.56 -26.12
CA ALA A 64 -3.45 -18.52 -26.27
C ALA A 64 -2.94 -17.16 -26.75
N THR A 65 -3.74 -16.42 -27.52
CA THR A 65 -3.40 -15.07 -28.02
C THR A 65 -3.39 -14.06 -26.90
N THR A 66 -4.42 -14.09 -26.08
CA THR A 66 -4.53 -13.22 -24.89
C THR A 66 -3.48 -13.56 -23.85
N GLN A 67 -3.22 -14.86 -23.60
CA GLN A 67 -2.12 -15.28 -22.71
C GLN A 67 -0.76 -14.75 -23.17
N LYS A 68 -0.49 -14.77 -24.49
CA LYS A 68 0.76 -14.24 -25.06
C LYS A 68 0.84 -12.72 -24.87
N ALA A 69 -0.28 -12.00 -25.07
CA ALA A 69 -0.35 -10.55 -24.86
C ALA A 69 -0.13 -10.17 -23.39
N LEU A 70 -0.61 -10.99 -22.45
CA LEU A 70 -0.48 -10.75 -21.01
C LEU A 70 0.90 -11.01 -20.44
N LYS A 71 1.74 -11.85 -21.10
CA LYS A 71 3.08 -12.19 -20.60
C LYS A 71 4.01 -11.00 -20.40
N GLY A 72 3.79 -9.89 -21.10
CA GLY A 72 4.55 -8.65 -20.97
C GLY A 72 4.08 -7.74 -19.81
N TYR A 73 3.03 -8.13 -19.09
CA TYR A 73 2.46 -7.29 -18.05
C TYR A 73 2.73 -7.85 -16.65
N ARG A 74 3.05 -6.94 -15.70
CA ARG A 74 3.04 -7.21 -14.28
C ARG A 74 1.78 -6.60 -13.68
N ASN A 75 0.90 -7.44 -13.12
CA ASN A 75 -0.32 -7.01 -12.48
C ASN A 75 -0.15 -6.97 -10.95
N ILE A 76 -0.65 -5.91 -10.32
CA ILE A 76 -0.64 -5.71 -8.87
C ILE A 76 -2.07 -5.40 -8.46
N ALA A 77 -2.64 -6.23 -7.60
CA ALA A 77 -3.94 -5.96 -7.01
C ALA A 77 -3.79 -5.15 -5.72
N LEU A 78 -4.56 -4.09 -5.58
CA LEU A 78 -4.64 -3.25 -4.40
C LEU A 78 -6.03 -3.38 -3.79
N PHE A 79 -6.09 -3.69 -2.51
CA PHE A 79 -7.33 -3.77 -1.74
C PHE A 79 -7.30 -2.74 -0.61
N GLY A 80 -8.20 -1.75 -0.66
CA GLY A 80 -8.45 -0.85 0.45
C GLY A 80 -9.49 -1.48 1.37
N VAL A 81 -9.09 -1.86 2.57
CA VAL A 81 -9.91 -2.63 3.52
C VAL A 81 -10.36 -1.72 4.65
N ASP A 82 -11.68 -1.68 4.90
CA ASP A 82 -12.24 -1.03 6.09
C ASP A 82 -12.26 -2.04 7.24
N SER A 83 -11.39 -1.81 8.20
CA SER A 83 -11.26 -2.63 9.41
C SER A 83 -11.52 -1.78 10.65
N ARG A 84 -12.52 -2.15 11.44
CA ARG A 84 -12.89 -1.44 12.68
C ARG A 84 -11.88 -1.66 13.81
N ASP A 85 -11.18 -2.77 13.79
CA ASP A 85 -10.21 -3.21 14.81
C ASP A 85 -8.76 -3.10 14.36
N GLY A 86 -8.52 -2.59 13.13
CA GLY A 86 -7.19 -2.53 12.51
C GLY A 86 -6.69 -3.87 11.97
N SER A 87 -7.50 -4.94 12.06
CA SER A 87 -7.17 -6.25 11.48
C SER A 87 -7.44 -6.23 9.97
N LEU A 88 -6.47 -6.64 9.17
CA LEU A 88 -6.59 -6.80 7.72
C LEU A 88 -6.91 -8.26 7.32
N GLN A 89 -7.43 -9.03 8.26
CA GLN A 89 -7.74 -10.44 8.05
C GLN A 89 -9.17 -10.65 7.51
N THR A 90 -9.57 -11.91 7.38
CA THR A 90 -10.92 -12.32 6.97
C THR A 90 -11.98 -11.70 7.89
N GLY A 91 -13.12 -11.34 7.31
CA GLY A 91 -14.20 -10.62 8.01
C GLY A 91 -14.27 -9.13 7.70
N ALA A 92 -13.15 -8.49 7.34
CA ALA A 92 -13.13 -7.12 6.84
C ALA A 92 -13.54 -7.09 5.36
N ARG A 93 -14.12 -5.98 4.90
CA ARG A 93 -14.55 -5.82 3.50
C ARG A 93 -13.58 -4.93 2.73
N SER A 94 -13.31 -5.30 1.47
CA SER A 94 -12.58 -4.42 0.56
C SER A 94 -13.52 -3.38 -0.05
N ASP A 95 -13.39 -2.13 0.37
CA ASP A 95 -14.20 -1.03 -0.14
C ASP A 95 -13.61 -0.41 -1.40
N SER A 96 -12.33 -0.61 -1.63
CA SER A 96 -11.62 -0.23 -2.85
C SER A 96 -10.89 -1.44 -3.41
N ILE A 97 -11.07 -1.70 -4.70
CA ILE A 97 -10.43 -2.79 -5.44
C ILE A 97 -9.85 -2.20 -6.71
N MET A 98 -8.53 -2.26 -6.88
CA MET A 98 -7.84 -1.75 -8.05
C MET A 98 -6.83 -2.77 -8.56
N VAL A 99 -6.65 -2.82 -9.88
CA VAL A 99 -5.58 -3.57 -10.53
C VAL A 99 -4.69 -2.61 -11.29
N ILE A 100 -3.41 -2.60 -10.95
CA ILE A 100 -2.37 -1.86 -11.66
C ILE A 100 -1.67 -2.83 -12.59
N SER A 101 -1.75 -2.57 -13.90
CA SER A 101 -1.10 -3.37 -14.95
C SER A 101 0.06 -2.57 -15.53
N ILE A 102 1.27 -3.07 -15.38
CA ILE A 102 2.52 -2.43 -15.85
C ILE A 102 3.06 -3.23 -17.02
N ASN A 103 3.15 -2.59 -18.20
CA ASN A 103 3.84 -3.17 -19.32
C ASN A 103 5.35 -3.17 -19.05
N GLN A 104 5.98 -4.34 -19.08
CA GLN A 104 7.41 -4.50 -18.77
C GLN A 104 8.34 -3.89 -19.83
N GLU A 105 7.87 -3.80 -21.08
CA GLU A 105 8.63 -3.28 -22.22
C GLU A 105 8.44 -1.78 -22.36
N THR A 106 7.20 -1.32 -22.55
CA THR A 106 6.91 0.10 -22.81
C THR A 106 6.88 0.95 -21.55
N LYS A 107 6.79 0.33 -20.36
CA LYS A 107 6.62 0.98 -19.05
C LYS A 107 5.28 1.69 -18.89
N ASP A 108 4.34 1.46 -19.81
CA ASP A 108 2.98 1.97 -19.67
C ASP A 108 2.30 1.38 -18.44
N VAL A 109 1.55 2.22 -17.73
CA VAL A 109 0.80 1.83 -16.54
C VAL A 109 -0.69 2.05 -16.79
N LYS A 110 -1.49 1.01 -16.59
CA LYS A 110 -2.96 1.07 -16.60
C LYS A 110 -3.49 0.78 -15.21
N ILE A 111 -4.47 1.55 -14.77
CA ILE A 111 -5.15 1.35 -13.49
C ILE A 111 -6.62 1.07 -13.79
N THR A 112 -7.09 -0.10 -13.35
CA THR A 112 -8.49 -0.51 -13.46
C THR A 112 -9.08 -0.54 -12.07
N SER A 113 -10.18 0.18 -11.85
CA SER A 113 -10.95 0.16 -10.61
C SER A 113 -12.17 -0.74 -10.77
N ILE A 114 -12.38 -1.63 -9.81
CA ILE A 114 -13.53 -2.52 -9.75
C ILE A 114 -14.46 -2.03 -8.65
N TYR A 115 -15.72 -1.74 -8.98
CA TYR A 115 -16.71 -1.34 -7.98
C TYR A 115 -16.97 -2.47 -6.99
N ARG A 116 -16.96 -2.16 -5.70
CA ARG A 116 -17.12 -3.12 -4.61
C ARG A 116 -18.42 -3.96 -4.70
N ASP A 117 -19.47 -3.38 -5.27
CA ASP A 117 -20.78 -4.02 -5.42
C ASP A 117 -20.96 -4.75 -6.76
N THR A 118 -19.92 -4.81 -7.60
CA THR A 118 -19.95 -5.59 -8.84
C THR A 118 -20.22 -7.06 -8.52
N CYS A 119 -21.18 -7.66 -9.21
CA CYS A 119 -21.48 -9.08 -9.08
C CYS A 119 -20.47 -9.89 -9.89
N LEU A 120 -19.60 -10.62 -9.19
CA LEU A 120 -18.55 -11.45 -9.78
C LEU A 120 -18.63 -12.87 -9.23
N LYS A 121 -18.10 -13.84 -9.97
CA LYS A 121 -17.97 -15.22 -9.52
C LYS A 121 -16.83 -15.32 -8.51
N VAL A 122 -17.15 -15.67 -7.28
CA VAL A 122 -16.17 -15.92 -6.22
C VAL A 122 -15.99 -17.43 -6.08
N PRO A 123 -14.77 -17.96 -6.27
CA PRO A 123 -14.51 -19.39 -6.16
C PRO A 123 -14.99 -19.96 -4.81
N GLY A 124 -15.77 -21.05 -4.86
CA GLY A 124 -16.37 -21.67 -3.68
C GLY A 124 -17.64 -21.00 -3.13
N TYR A 125 -17.99 -19.78 -3.60
CA TYR A 125 -19.15 -19.02 -3.08
C TYR A 125 -20.17 -18.63 -4.16
N GLY A 126 -19.87 -18.86 -5.46
CA GLY A 126 -20.74 -18.48 -6.56
C GLY A 126 -20.73 -16.98 -6.88
N PHE A 127 -21.83 -16.48 -7.48
CA PHE A 127 -21.95 -15.07 -7.85
C PHE A 127 -22.36 -14.22 -6.65
N THR A 128 -21.53 -13.24 -6.29
CA THR A 128 -21.76 -12.31 -5.19
C THR A 128 -21.02 -11.00 -5.42
N LYS A 129 -21.16 -10.03 -4.49
CA LYS A 129 -20.43 -8.76 -4.57
C LYS A 129 -18.92 -8.96 -4.44
N ALA A 130 -18.14 -8.23 -5.24
CA ALA A 130 -16.67 -8.30 -5.22
C ALA A 130 -16.08 -8.07 -3.82
N THR A 131 -16.66 -7.15 -3.04
CA THR A 131 -16.25 -6.87 -1.65
C THR A 131 -16.32 -8.08 -0.72
N HIS A 132 -17.22 -9.05 -1.00
CA HIS A 132 -17.39 -10.24 -0.18
C HIS A 132 -16.22 -11.21 -0.29
N ALA A 133 -15.51 -11.23 -1.42
CA ALA A 133 -14.36 -12.12 -1.59
C ALA A 133 -13.30 -11.88 -0.50
N TYR A 134 -13.04 -10.61 -0.17
CA TYR A 134 -12.10 -10.28 0.90
C TYR A 134 -12.62 -10.70 2.29
N ALA A 135 -13.90 -10.50 2.55
CA ALA A 135 -14.51 -10.90 3.82
C ALA A 135 -14.50 -12.42 4.03
N TYR A 136 -14.62 -13.21 2.96
CA TYR A 136 -14.66 -14.66 3.04
C TYR A 136 -13.30 -15.33 3.10
N GLY A 137 -12.30 -14.80 2.38
CA GLY A 137 -10.98 -15.44 2.26
C GLY A 137 -9.82 -14.48 2.05
N GLY A 138 -9.98 -13.21 2.46
CA GLY A 138 -8.90 -12.22 2.43
C GLY A 138 -8.38 -11.93 1.02
N ALA A 139 -7.12 -11.54 0.94
CA ALA A 139 -6.45 -11.18 -0.30
C ALA A 139 -6.37 -12.36 -1.30
N GLU A 140 -6.14 -13.58 -0.83
CA GLU A 140 -6.02 -14.77 -1.69
C GLU A 140 -7.30 -15.07 -2.47
N LEU A 141 -8.44 -15.09 -1.77
CA LEU A 141 -9.72 -15.33 -2.42
C LEU A 141 -10.13 -14.17 -3.33
N SER A 142 -9.76 -12.93 -2.94
CA SER A 142 -9.99 -11.75 -3.79
C SER A 142 -9.17 -11.80 -5.07
N MET A 143 -7.90 -12.23 -5.01
CA MET A 143 -7.08 -12.46 -6.20
C MET A 143 -7.64 -13.59 -7.08
N SER A 144 -8.08 -14.68 -6.46
CA SER A 144 -8.74 -15.79 -7.17
C SER A 144 -10.02 -15.35 -7.88
N MET A 145 -10.83 -14.50 -7.24
CA MET A 145 -12.00 -13.88 -7.85
C MET A 145 -11.61 -13.03 -9.07
N LEU A 146 -10.59 -12.17 -8.95
CA LEU A 146 -10.12 -11.34 -10.06
C LEU A 146 -9.62 -12.18 -11.24
N ASN A 147 -8.94 -13.28 -10.96
CA ASN A 147 -8.44 -14.19 -12.01
C ASN A 147 -9.56 -15.03 -12.69
N THR A 148 -10.71 -15.20 -12.02
CA THR A 148 -11.82 -16.01 -12.54
C THR A 148 -12.74 -15.23 -13.46
N ASN A 149 -12.75 -13.89 -13.36
CA ASN A 149 -13.65 -13.01 -14.09
C ASN A 149 -12.89 -12.11 -15.07
#